data_a995fd509bfe283edcc92ecf9ab33fbb
#
_entry.id   a995fd509bfe283edcc92ecf9ab33fbb
#
_cell.length_a   1.000
_cell.length_b   1.000
_cell.length_c   1.000
_cell.angle_alpha   90.00
_cell.angle_beta   90.00
_cell.angle_gamma   90.00
#
_symmetry.space_group_name_H-M   'P 1'
#
loop_
_entity.id
_entity.type
_entity.pdbx_description
1 polymer ?
#
loop_
_entity_poly.entity_id
_entity_poly.type
_entity_poly.pdbx_seq_one_letter_code
_entity_poly.pdbx_strand_id
1 'polypeptide(L)'
;RKCQGARFIDCGLPCFQSGVMIKGMVSGCPLNNLIPEWNDLVYTGTWDQAYNRLKKTNSFPEFTSRVCPAPCEAACTCGLNGTPVAIKENEGAIIRRAYETGIAGPKPPKIRTGKTVAVIGSGPAGLAAADQLNKRGHSVTVFEREDRIGGLLMYGIPNMKLEKWVIDRKVEVMKEEGISFVTGADVGKNHKAKDILKDFDRVILACGASN
;
A
#
# COMPACT_ATOMS: atom_id res chain seq x y z
N ARG A 1 -20.72 7.51 3.66
CA ARG A 1 -19.57 6.96 4.38
C ARG A 1 -19.58 7.29 5.88
N LYS A 2 -19.97 8.51 6.27
CA LYS A 2 -20.13 8.88 7.70
C LYS A 2 -20.99 7.89 8.47
N CYS A 3 -22.12 7.46 7.95
CA CYS A 3 -22.99 6.46 8.58
C CYS A 3 -22.28 5.11 8.81
N GLN A 4 -21.34 4.71 7.95
CA GLN A 4 -20.56 3.49 8.16
C GLN A 4 -19.49 3.71 9.24
N GLY A 5 -18.84 4.87 9.28
CA GLY A 5 -17.93 5.24 10.38
C GLY A 5 -18.63 5.28 11.74
N ALA A 6 -19.85 5.80 11.79
CA ALA A 6 -20.67 5.86 13.01
C ALA A 6 -21.02 4.48 13.60
N ARG A 7 -20.96 3.40 12.80
CA ARG A 7 -21.21 2.02 13.27
C ARG A 7 -19.98 1.41 13.95
N PHE A 8 -18.85 2.10 13.93
CA PHE A 8 -17.63 1.62 14.56
C PHE A 8 -17.73 1.85 16.06
N ILE A 9 -17.71 0.75 16.83
CA ILE A 9 -17.85 0.75 18.30
C ILE A 9 -16.63 0.08 18.94
N ASP A 10 -16.42 0.31 20.21
CA ASP A 10 -15.37 -0.36 20.99
C ASP A 10 -15.81 -1.79 21.37
N CYS A 11 -15.66 -2.72 20.43
CA CYS A 11 -16.10 -4.12 20.53
C CYS A 11 -14.95 -5.09 20.81
N GLY A 12 -13.79 -4.62 21.32
CA GLY A 12 -12.55 -5.39 21.39
C GLY A 12 -11.77 -5.39 20.07
N LEU A 13 -12.30 -4.74 19.04
CA LEU A 13 -11.63 -4.38 17.79
C LEU A 13 -10.97 -5.55 17.02
N PRO A 14 -11.67 -6.69 16.81
CA PRO A 14 -11.07 -7.85 16.13
C PRO A 14 -10.70 -7.57 14.66
N CYS A 15 -11.27 -6.50 14.07
CA CYS A 15 -11.03 -6.13 12.68
C CYS A 15 -9.57 -5.73 12.39
N PHE A 16 -8.83 -5.20 13.36
CA PHE A 16 -7.41 -4.85 13.18
C PHE A 16 -6.44 -5.72 13.97
N GLN A 17 -6.93 -6.55 14.89
CA GLN A 17 -6.12 -7.52 15.62
C GLN A 17 -6.03 -8.81 14.80
N SER A 18 -4.91 -9.01 14.10
CA SER A 18 -4.68 -10.26 13.37
C SER A 18 -4.07 -11.33 14.26
N GLY A 19 -4.33 -12.59 13.96
CA GLY A 19 -3.67 -13.73 14.62
C GLY A 19 -4.57 -14.93 14.89
N VAL A 20 -5.90 -14.78 14.77
CA VAL A 20 -6.82 -15.92 14.84
C VAL A 20 -7.12 -16.41 13.43
N MET A 21 -6.89 -17.69 13.20
CA MET A 21 -7.25 -18.34 11.94
C MET A 21 -8.72 -18.76 11.98
N ILE A 22 -9.54 -18.21 11.07
CA ILE A 22 -10.93 -18.64 10.88
C ILE A 22 -11.02 -19.38 9.55
N LYS A 23 -11.32 -20.69 9.61
CA LYS A 23 -11.42 -21.57 8.42
C LYS A 23 -10.19 -21.49 7.50
N GLY A 24 -8.98 -21.43 8.07
CA GLY A 24 -7.73 -21.33 7.34
C GLY A 24 -7.39 -19.94 6.80
N MET A 25 -8.18 -18.92 7.10
CA MET A 25 -7.89 -17.53 6.76
C MET A 25 -7.57 -16.70 8.01
N VAL A 26 -6.63 -15.77 7.87
CA VAL A 26 -6.31 -14.82 8.94
C VAL A 26 -7.51 -13.91 9.17
N SER A 27 -7.96 -13.78 10.41
CA SER A 27 -8.98 -12.80 10.81
C SER A 27 -8.35 -11.44 11.09
N GLY A 28 -9.08 -10.38 10.81
CA GLY A 28 -8.59 -9.02 11.00
C GLY A 28 -7.60 -8.57 9.93
N CYS A 29 -7.09 -7.35 10.06
CA CYS A 29 -6.14 -6.78 9.11
C CYS A 29 -4.71 -7.28 9.40
N PRO A 30 -4.03 -7.98 8.46
CA PRO A 30 -2.67 -8.48 8.67
C PRO A 30 -1.62 -7.36 8.77
N LEU A 31 -1.94 -6.15 8.32
CA LEU A 31 -1.10 -4.96 8.45
C LEU A 31 -1.36 -4.19 9.74
N ASN A 32 -2.30 -4.65 10.57
CA ASN A 32 -2.78 -3.91 11.73
C ASN A 32 -3.14 -2.44 11.40
N ASN A 33 -3.86 -2.24 10.28
CA ASN A 33 -4.33 -0.92 9.89
C ASN A 33 -5.15 -0.30 11.03
N LEU A 34 -4.94 0.98 11.27
CA LEU A 34 -5.56 1.75 12.35
C LEU A 34 -7.04 2.02 12.04
N ILE A 35 -7.80 0.95 11.78
CA ILE A 35 -9.17 0.96 11.29
C ILE A 35 -10.13 1.75 12.21
N PRO A 36 -10.10 1.58 13.55
CA PRO A 36 -10.94 2.35 14.44
C PRO A 36 -10.73 3.86 14.29
N GLU A 37 -9.50 4.28 14.29
CA GLU A 37 -9.12 5.68 14.32
C GLU A 37 -9.52 6.42 13.04
N TRP A 38 -9.20 5.87 11.85
CA TRP A 38 -9.59 6.57 10.63
C TRP A 38 -11.08 6.44 10.30
N ASN A 39 -11.81 5.42 10.81
CA ASN A 39 -13.27 5.38 10.73
C ASN A 39 -13.94 6.46 11.59
N ASP A 40 -13.44 6.71 12.79
CA ASP A 40 -13.89 7.81 13.64
C ASP A 40 -13.65 9.17 12.96
N LEU A 41 -12.47 9.36 12.37
CA LEU A 41 -12.15 10.56 11.60
C LEU A 41 -13.05 10.73 10.35
N VAL A 42 -13.49 9.65 9.72
CA VAL A 42 -14.50 9.69 8.64
C VAL A 42 -15.87 10.09 9.20
N TYR A 43 -16.25 9.57 10.36
CA TYR A 43 -17.49 9.91 11.03
C TYR A 43 -17.55 11.40 11.39
N THR A 44 -16.51 11.92 12.02
CA THR A 44 -16.39 13.33 12.39
C THR A 44 -16.19 14.26 11.20
N GLY A 45 -15.84 13.72 10.02
CA GLY A 45 -15.66 14.48 8.80
C GLY A 45 -14.28 15.09 8.59
N THR A 46 -13.31 14.70 9.40
CA THR A 46 -11.91 15.15 9.34
C THR A 46 -11.10 14.29 8.35
N TRP A 47 -11.45 14.38 7.07
CA TRP A 47 -10.96 13.51 6.00
C TRP A 47 -9.45 13.54 5.80
N ASP A 48 -8.83 14.71 5.96
CA ASP A 48 -7.38 14.88 5.80
C ASP A 48 -6.61 14.14 6.90
N GLN A 49 -7.14 14.18 8.12
CA GLN A 49 -6.58 13.40 9.23
C GLN A 49 -6.82 11.89 9.01
N ALA A 50 -8.00 11.50 8.51
CA ALA A 50 -8.29 10.12 8.15
C ALA A 50 -7.29 9.58 7.12
N TYR A 51 -6.98 10.37 6.07
CA TYR A 51 -5.96 10.02 5.09
C TYR A 51 -4.57 9.86 5.71
N ASN A 52 -4.14 10.83 6.51
CA ASN A 52 -2.84 10.76 7.16
C ASN A 52 -2.73 9.55 8.11
N ARG A 53 -3.84 9.21 8.79
CA ARG A 53 -3.89 8.06 9.68
C ARG A 53 -3.85 6.73 8.92
N LEU A 54 -4.61 6.62 7.83
CA LEU A 54 -4.61 5.46 6.94
C LEU A 54 -3.22 5.23 6.32
N LYS A 55 -2.57 6.27 5.84
CA LYS A 55 -1.23 6.22 5.22
C LYS A 55 -0.12 5.82 6.18
N LYS A 56 -0.35 5.85 7.50
CA LYS A 56 0.66 5.46 8.48
C LYS A 56 1.02 3.98 8.38
N THR A 57 0.04 3.13 8.11
CA THR A 57 0.20 1.68 8.03
C THR A 57 -0.03 1.11 6.62
N ASN A 58 -0.75 1.83 5.75
CA ASN A 58 -1.03 1.38 4.38
C ASN A 58 -0.39 2.31 3.35
N SER A 59 0.61 1.81 2.62
CA SER A 59 1.28 2.56 1.55
C SER A 59 0.39 2.74 0.31
N PHE A 60 -0.56 1.82 0.06
CA PHE A 60 -1.35 1.75 -1.17
C PHE A 60 -2.85 1.56 -0.91
N PRO A 61 -3.53 2.49 -0.21
CA PRO A 61 -4.94 2.32 0.13
C PRO A 61 -5.85 2.26 -1.11
N GLU A 62 -5.43 2.82 -2.24
CA GLU A 62 -6.21 2.71 -3.46
C GLU A 62 -6.16 1.30 -4.08
N PHE A 63 -5.02 0.61 -3.98
CA PHE A 63 -4.91 -0.78 -4.43
C PHE A 63 -5.68 -1.70 -3.49
N THR A 64 -5.47 -1.58 -2.19
CA THR A 64 -6.12 -2.43 -1.19
C THR A 64 -7.63 -2.25 -1.17
N SER A 65 -8.14 -1.03 -1.33
CA SER A 65 -9.59 -0.79 -1.42
C SER A 65 -10.26 -1.45 -2.64
N ARG A 66 -9.49 -1.80 -3.67
CA ARG A 66 -10.00 -2.49 -4.87
C ARG A 66 -9.85 -4.00 -4.77
N VAL A 67 -8.68 -4.51 -4.34
CA VAL A 67 -8.33 -5.93 -4.48
C VAL A 67 -8.26 -6.70 -3.16
N CYS A 68 -8.22 -6.04 -2.00
CA CYS A 68 -8.14 -6.72 -0.72
C CYS A 68 -9.43 -7.53 -0.46
N PRO A 69 -9.33 -8.80 -0.02
CA PRO A 69 -10.49 -9.62 0.35
C PRO A 69 -11.18 -9.15 1.64
N ALA A 70 -10.64 -8.11 2.30
CA ALA A 70 -11.20 -7.48 3.50
C ALA A 70 -11.43 -8.45 4.69
N PRO A 71 -10.41 -9.18 5.15
CA PRO A 71 -10.57 -10.04 6.33
C PRO A 71 -10.95 -9.26 7.59
N CYS A 72 -10.71 -7.96 7.61
CA CYS A 72 -11.17 -7.06 8.66
C CYS A 72 -12.72 -6.94 8.70
N GLU A 73 -13.40 -6.97 7.56
CA GLU A 73 -14.87 -6.98 7.49
C GLU A 73 -15.42 -8.34 7.95
N ALA A 74 -14.75 -9.44 7.56
CA ALA A 74 -15.12 -10.78 8.03
C ALA A 74 -14.98 -10.93 9.56
N ALA A 75 -14.04 -10.23 10.17
CA ALA A 75 -13.83 -10.22 11.62
C ALA A 75 -14.71 -9.20 12.36
N CYS A 76 -15.47 -8.37 11.66
CA CYS A 76 -16.27 -7.31 12.26
C CYS A 76 -17.45 -7.89 13.05
N THR A 77 -17.54 -7.58 14.35
CA THR A 77 -18.62 -8.06 15.23
C THR A 77 -20.02 -7.54 14.85
N CYS A 78 -20.11 -6.42 14.12
CA CYS A 78 -21.38 -5.98 13.54
C CYS A 78 -21.97 -7.03 12.58
N GLY A 79 -21.14 -7.90 12.02
CA GLY A 79 -21.58 -9.01 11.16
C GLY A 79 -22.34 -10.12 11.89
N LEU A 80 -22.32 -10.14 13.22
CA LEU A 80 -23.07 -11.13 14.03
C LEU A 80 -24.57 -10.84 14.02
N ASN A 81 -24.94 -9.58 13.97
CA ASN A 81 -26.35 -9.12 14.06
C ASN A 81 -26.81 -8.37 12.78
N GLY A 82 -26.02 -8.42 11.71
CA GLY A 82 -26.34 -7.71 10.47
C GLY A 82 -25.18 -7.73 9.50
N THR A 83 -24.97 -6.63 8.78
CA THR A 83 -23.83 -6.49 7.88
C THR A 83 -22.61 -5.90 8.60
N PRO A 84 -21.39 -6.35 8.33
CA PRO A 84 -20.18 -5.72 8.86
C PRO A 84 -20.07 -4.26 8.42
N VAL A 85 -19.23 -3.49 9.11
CA VAL A 85 -18.87 -2.14 8.66
C VAL A 85 -18.14 -2.25 7.33
N ALA A 86 -18.51 -1.42 6.35
CA ALA A 86 -17.87 -1.39 5.02
C ALA A 86 -16.48 -0.72 5.10
N ILE A 87 -15.54 -1.39 5.74
CA ILE A 87 -14.20 -0.87 6.07
C ILE A 87 -13.41 -0.56 4.79
N LYS A 88 -13.37 -1.52 3.87
CA LYS A 88 -12.69 -1.37 2.58
C LYS A 88 -13.24 -0.23 1.74
N GLU A 89 -14.54 -0.04 1.77
CA GLU A 89 -15.20 1.04 1.05
C GLU A 89 -14.91 2.42 1.67
N ASN A 90 -14.79 2.50 3.00
CA ASN A 90 -14.37 3.72 3.68
C ASN A 90 -12.91 4.05 3.34
N GLU A 91 -12.02 3.05 3.32
CA GLU A 91 -10.64 3.19 2.87
C GLU A 91 -10.57 3.78 1.44
N GLY A 92 -11.35 3.20 0.52
CA GLY A 92 -11.46 3.70 -0.86
C GLY A 92 -12.02 5.13 -0.96
N ALA A 93 -12.95 5.50 -0.08
CA ALA A 93 -13.48 6.86 -0.04
C ALA A 93 -12.44 7.87 0.47
N ILE A 94 -11.67 7.50 1.49
CA ILE A 94 -10.58 8.34 2.03
C ILE A 94 -9.56 8.65 0.93
N ILE A 95 -9.07 7.63 0.22
CA ILE A 95 -8.05 7.86 -0.80
C ILE A 95 -8.57 8.61 -2.02
N ARG A 96 -9.81 8.35 -2.47
CA ARG A 96 -10.43 9.12 -3.57
C ARG A 96 -10.49 10.60 -3.21
N ARG A 97 -11.05 10.91 -2.04
CA ARG A 97 -11.13 12.30 -1.58
C ARG A 97 -9.76 12.94 -1.46
N ALA A 98 -8.76 12.21 -0.98
CA ALA A 98 -7.40 12.72 -0.86
C ALA A 98 -6.77 13.08 -2.22
N TYR A 99 -7.10 12.35 -3.29
CA TYR A 99 -6.70 12.75 -4.65
C TYR A 99 -7.51 13.94 -5.17
N GLU A 100 -8.82 13.97 -4.95
CA GLU A 100 -9.70 15.08 -5.36
C GLU A 100 -9.29 16.41 -4.72
N THR A 101 -8.84 16.39 -3.47
CA THR A 101 -8.38 17.57 -2.73
C THR A 101 -6.89 17.87 -2.92
N GLY A 102 -6.16 17.03 -3.66
CA GLY A 102 -4.71 17.18 -3.89
C GLY A 102 -3.83 16.77 -2.71
N ILE A 103 -4.39 16.34 -1.58
CA ILE A 103 -3.61 15.97 -0.40
C ILE A 103 -2.81 14.67 -0.59
N ALA A 104 -3.24 13.80 -1.54
CA ALA A 104 -2.53 12.59 -1.92
C ALA A 104 -1.44 12.83 -2.98
N GLY A 105 -1.15 14.07 -3.33
CA GLY A 105 -0.05 14.44 -4.22
C GLY A 105 1.33 14.09 -3.65
N PRO A 106 2.39 14.27 -4.46
CA PRO A 106 3.75 13.92 -4.08
C PRO A 106 4.24 14.71 -2.87
N LYS A 107 4.90 14.01 -1.96
CA LYS A 107 5.50 14.58 -0.74
C LYS A 107 6.94 14.10 -0.61
N PRO A 108 7.88 14.70 -1.37
CA PRO A 108 9.28 14.32 -1.28
C PRO A 108 9.83 14.55 0.14
N PRO A 109 10.73 13.70 0.62
CA PRO A 109 11.33 13.88 1.93
C PRO A 109 12.13 15.18 1.99
N LYS A 110 11.97 15.94 3.08
CA LYS A 110 12.65 17.22 3.27
C LYS A 110 14.16 17.08 3.45
N ILE A 111 14.60 15.96 4.00
CA ILE A 111 16.01 15.66 4.29
C ILE A 111 16.36 14.32 3.66
N ARG A 112 17.47 14.29 2.92
CA ARG A 112 18.05 13.05 2.38
C ARG A 112 19.18 12.56 3.30
N THR A 113 19.20 11.24 3.52
CA THR A 113 20.20 10.60 4.40
C THR A 113 21.56 10.38 3.72
N GLY A 114 21.63 10.58 2.41
CA GLY A 114 22.80 10.24 1.59
C GLY A 114 22.97 8.73 1.35
N LYS A 115 22.10 7.89 1.90
CA LYS A 115 22.13 6.43 1.70
C LYS A 115 21.34 6.02 0.46
N THR A 116 21.90 5.08 -0.29
CA THR A 116 21.33 4.53 -1.52
C THR A 116 20.82 3.10 -1.30
N VAL A 117 19.63 2.80 -1.82
CA VAL A 117 19.03 1.47 -1.70
C VAL A 117 18.52 1.00 -3.06
N ALA A 118 18.97 -0.17 -3.49
CA ALA A 118 18.41 -0.87 -4.63
C ALA A 118 17.28 -1.79 -4.18
N VAL A 119 16.14 -1.76 -4.88
CA VAL A 119 15.02 -2.70 -4.68
C VAL A 119 14.86 -3.51 -5.96
N ILE A 120 15.00 -4.82 -5.86
CA ILE A 120 14.91 -5.74 -7.00
C ILE A 120 13.50 -6.33 -7.08
N GLY A 121 12.75 -5.87 -8.06
CA GLY A 121 11.34 -6.19 -8.27
C GLY A 121 10.40 -5.05 -7.87
N SER A 122 9.44 -4.75 -8.74
CA SER A 122 8.45 -3.68 -8.57
C SER A 122 7.05 -4.19 -8.20
N GLY A 123 6.96 -5.42 -7.72
CA GLY A 123 5.70 -5.94 -7.17
C GLY A 123 5.26 -5.19 -5.90
N PRO A 124 4.10 -5.53 -5.32
CA PRO A 124 3.57 -4.85 -4.14
C PRO A 124 4.58 -4.68 -3.00
N ALA A 125 5.38 -5.72 -2.73
CA ALA A 125 6.40 -5.71 -1.68
C ALA A 125 7.53 -4.72 -2.00
N GLY A 126 8.05 -4.74 -3.24
CA GLY A 126 9.11 -3.83 -3.68
C GLY A 126 8.66 -2.38 -3.67
N LEU A 127 7.47 -2.10 -4.19
CA LEU A 127 6.89 -0.75 -4.16
C LEU A 127 6.67 -0.25 -2.73
N ALA A 128 6.20 -1.12 -1.81
CA ALA A 128 6.00 -0.75 -0.40
C ALA A 128 7.33 -0.44 0.29
N ALA A 129 8.35 -1.26 0.06
CA ALA A 129 9.68 -1.01 0.56
C ALA A 129 10.25 0.32 0.03
N ALA A 130 10.12 0.56 -1.27
CA ALA A 130 10.58 1.80 -1.91
C ALA A 130 9.86 3.04 -1.34
N ASP A 131 8.52 3.00 -1.19
CA ASP A 131 7.73 4.08 -0.61
C ASP A 131 8.19 4.39 0.83
N GLN A 132 8.36 3.37 1.65
CA GLN A 132 8.76 3.55 3.05
C GLN A 132 10.20 4.03 3.23
N LEU A 133 11.13 3.53 2.43
CA LEU A 133 12.54 3.95 2.48
C LEU A 133 12.70 5.38 1.97
N ASN A 134 12.03 5.73 0.87
CA ASN A 134 12.06 7.08 0.34
C ASN A 134 11.52 8.09 1.36
N LYS A 135 10.40 7.80 2.03
CA LYS A 135 9.85 8.64 3.11
C LYS A 135 10.82 8.87 4.27
N ARG A 136 11.72 7.90 4.53
CA ARG A 136 12.79 8.03 5.52
C ARG A 136 14.01 8.80 5.01
N GLY A 137 13.97 9.28 3.77
CA GLY A 137 15.01 10.10 3.17
C GLY A 137 16.09 9.33 2.42
N HIS A 138 15.96 8.01 2.25
CA HIS A 138 16.94 7.25 1.45
C HIS A 138 16.69 7.49 -0.04
N SER A 139 17.75 7.46 -0.85
CA SER A 139 17.66 7.46 -2.31
C SER A 139 17.39 6.04 -2.79
N VAL A 140 16.24 5.81 -3.42
CA VAL A 140 15.78 4.47 -3.79
C VAL A 140 15.71 4.32 -5.29
N THR A 141 16.29 3.23 -5.80
CA THR A 141 16.13 2.79 -7.20
C THR A 141 15.49 1.42 -7.23
N VAL A 142 14.40 1.30 -7.96
CA VAL A 142 13.66 0.04 -8.17
C VAL A 142 14.04 -0.52 -9.54
N PHE A 143 14.55 -1.74 -9.57
CA PHE A 143 14.86 -2.49 -10.78
C PHE A 143 13.75 -3.48 -11.08
N GLU A 144 13.18 -3.41 -12.28
CA GLU A 144 12.10 -4.28 -12.73
C GLU A 144 12.49 -4.97 -14.04
N ARG A 145 12.35 -6.29 -14.09
CA ARG A 145 12.69 -7.07 -15.30
C ARG A 145 11.73 -6.85 -16.45
N GLU A 146 10.47 -6.59 -16.14
CA GLU A 146 9.43 -6.35 -17.14
C GLU A 146 9.48 -4.90 -17.67
N ASP A 147 8.69 -4.64 -18.71
CA ASP A 147 8.60 -3.33 -19.37
C ASP A 147 7.79 -2.29 -18.55
N ARG A 148 6.98 -2.74 -17.58
CA ARG A 148 6.13 -1.88 -16.75
C ARG A 148 6.27 -2.22 -15.27
N ILE A 149 6.10 -1.18 -14.44
CA ILE A 149 6.15 -1.27 -12.99
C ILE A 149 4.84 -1.85 -12.42
N GLY A 150 4.94 -2.68 -11.38
CA GLY A 150 3.78 -3.15 -10.62
C GLY A 150 3.74 -4.67 -10.41
N GLY A 151 4.55 -5.45 -11.12
CA GLY A 151 4.57 -6.91 -11.00
C GLY A 151 3.16 -7.50 -11.18
N LEU A 152 2.68 -8.33 -10.25
CA LEU A 152 1.34 -8.94 -10.34
C LEU A 152 0.19 -7.92 -10.32
N LEU A 153 0.37 -6.72 -9.78
CA LEU A 153 -0.65 -5.65 -9.89
C LEU A 153 -0.89 -5.29 -11.36
N MET A 154 0.20 -5.22 -12.14
CA MET A 154 0.17 -4.87 -13.56
C MET A 154 -0.24 -6.06 -14.44
N TYR A 155 0.38 -7.23 -14.23
CA TYR A 155 0.29 -8.37 -15.13
C TYR A 155 -0.63 -9.49 -14.64
N GLY A 156 -0.90 -9.59 -13.33
CA GLY A 156 -1.69 -10.68 -12.76
C GLY A 156 -3.14 -10.33 -12.44
N ILE A 157 -3.43 -9.09 -12.06
CA ILE A 157 -4.77 -8.66 -11.68
C ILE A 157 -5.52 -8.15 -12.93
N PRO A 158 -6.72 -8.67 -13.24
CA PRO A 158 -7.49 -8.19 -14.38
C PRO A 158 -7.96 -6.73 -14.19
N ASN A 159 -8.08 -6.01 -15.29
CA ASN A 159 -8.39 -4.58 -15.33
C ASN A 159 -9.74 -4.25 -14.68
N MET A 160 -10.71 -5.17 -14.71
CA MET A 160 -12.00 -5.02 -14.03
C MET A 160 -11.91 -4.92 -12.50
N LYS A 161 -10.81 -5.41 -11.90
CA LYS A 161 -10.55 -5.33 -10.46
C LYS A 161 -9.61 -4.19 -10.09
N LEU A 162 -8.62 -3.93 -10.93
CA LEU A 162 -7.62 -2.88 -10.73
C LEU A 162 -7.22 -2.30 -12.09
N GLU A 163 -7.78 -1.17 -12.43
CA GLU A 163 -7.43 -0.46 -13.66
C GLU A 163 -5.97 -0.02 -13.63
N LYS A 164 -5.26 -0.20 -14.76
CA LYS A 164 -3.80 0.01 -14.80
C LYS A 164 -3.39 1.46 -14.61
N TRP A 165 -4.22 2.41 -15.02
CA TRP A 165 -3.98 3.84 -14.78
C TRP A 165 -3.84 4.19 -13.27
N VAL A 166 -4.48 3.39 -12.39
CA VAL A 166 -4.36 3.56 -10.93
C VAL A 166 -2.92 3.28 -10.46
N ILE A 167 -2.31 2.24 -11.06
CA ILE A 167 -0.92 1.88 -10.79
C ILE A 167 0.00 2.95 -11.35
N ASP A 168 -0.22 3.34 -12.61
CA ASP A 168 0.58 4.35 -13.30
C ASP A 168 0.56 5.67 -12.53
N ARG A 169 -0.62 6.14 -12.06
CA ARG A 169 -0.74 7.33 -11.22
C ARG A 169 0.10 7.25 -9.95
N LYS A 170 0.05 6.11 -9.25
CA LYS A 170 0.83 5.96 -8.00
C LYS A 170 2.32 5.92 -8.29
N VAL A 171 2.75 5.28 -9.38
CA VAL A 171 4.15 5.25 -9.82
C VAL A 171 4.64 6.67 -10.15
N GLU A 172 3.84 7.49 -10.85
CA GLU A 172 4.20 8.89 -11.11
C GLU A 172 4.37 9.69 -9.81
N VAL A 173 3.44 9.57 -8.85
CA VAL A 173 3.61 10.20 -7.53
C VAL A 173 4.92 9.75 -6.86
N MET A 174 5.27 8.46 -6.94
CA MET A 174 6.52 7.96 -6.36
C MET A 174 7.76 8.49 -7.10
N LYS A 175 7.70 8.67 -8.42
CA LYS A 175 8.79 9.32 -9.19
C LYS A 175 8.98 10.78 -8.78
N GLU A 176 7.89 11.52 -8.66
CA GLU A 176 7.92 12.91 -8.21
C GLU A 176 8.42 13.04 -6.75
N GLU A 177 8.21 12.02 -5.92
CA GLU A 177 8.80 11.92 -4.58
C GLU A 177 10.31 11.57 -4.60
N GLY A 178 10.88 11.28 -5.78
CA GLY A 178 12.31 11.03 -5.99
C GLY A 178 12.74 9.57 -5.97
N ILE A 179 11.82 8.63 -6.23
CA ILE A 179 12.17 7.22 -6.45
C ILE A 179 12.50 7.03 -7.94
N SER A 180 13.63 6.39 -8.22
CA SER A 180 14.03 6.02 -9.57
C SER A 180 13.53 4.64 -9.93
N PHE A 181 13.06 4.45 -11.17
CA PHE A 181 12.60 3.16 -11.70
C PHE A 181 13.38 2.81 -12.97
N VAL A 182 13.89 1.59 -13.04
CA VAL A 182 14.61 1.03 -14.18
C VAL A 182 13.86 -0.22 -14.64
N THR A 183 13.17 -0.14 -15.77
CA THR A 183 12.45 -1.26 -16.39
C THR A 183 13.35 -2.02 -17.36
N GLY A 184 12.99 -3.25 -17.72
CA GLY A 184 13.81 -4.12 -18.55
C GLY A 184 15.11 -4.57 -17.87
N ALA A 185 15.20 -4.42 -16.55
CA ALA A 185 16.37 -4.70 -15.74
C ALA A 185 16.24 -6.06 -15.04
N ASP A 186 16.62 -7.12 -15.72
CA ASP A 186 16.66 -8.49 -15.17
C ASP A 186 18.01 -8.72 -14.45
N VAL A 187 17.98 -8.49 -13.14
CA VAL A 187 19.17 -8.61 -12.29
C VAL A 187 19.65 -10.06 -12.22
N GLY A 188 20.88 -10.27 -12.60
CA GLY A 188 21.49 -11.59 -12.76
C GLY A 188 21.62 -12.03 -14.22
N LYS A 189 20.93 -11.36 -15.14
CA LYS A 189 21.04 -11.60 -16.59
C LYS A 189 21.65 -10.42 -17.32
N ASN A 190 20.88 -9.33 -17.50
CA ASN A 190 21.36 -8.13 -18.22
C ASN A 190 21.91 -7.05 -17.28
N HIS A 191 21.61 -7.13 -15.98
CA HIS A 191 22.22 -6.31 -14.91
C HIS A 191 22.96 -7.20 -13.93
N LYS A 192 24.29 -6.99 -13.78
CA LYS A 192 25.13 -7.82 -12.91
C LYS A 192 24.84 -7.51 -11.44
N ALA A 193 24.47 -8.53 -10.67
CA ALA A 193 24.21 -8.38 -9.23
C ALA A 193 25.39 -7.79 -8.45
N LYS A 194 26.65 -8.12 -8.86
CA LYS A 194 27.87 -7.58 -8.26
C LYS A 194 27.99 -6.07 -8.42
N ASP A 195 27.57 -5.52 -9.55
CA ASP A 195 27.63 -4.08 -9.79
C ASP A 195 26.61 -3.36 -8.90
N ILE A 196 25.40 -3.88 -8.80
CA ILE A 196 24.37 -3.34 -7.89
C ILE A 196 24.84 -3.38 -6.43
N LEU A 197 25.45 -4.49 -6.00
CA LEU A 197 25.98 -4.60 -4.63
C LEU A 197 27.12 -3.62 -4.34
N LYS A 198 27.86 -3.19 -5.38
CA LYS A 198 28.92 -2.20 -5.26
C LYS A 198 28.38 -0.77 -5.26
N ASP A 199 27.37 -0.49 -6.07
CA ASP A 199 26.89 0.87 -6.33
C ASP A 199 25.85 1.36 -5.30
N PHE A 200 25.29 0.44 -4.50
CA PHE A 200 24.26 0.74 -3.49
C PHE A 200 24.70 0.32 -2.09
N ASP A 201 24.37 1.15 -1.09
CA ASP A 201 24.64 0.83 0.32
C ASP A 201 23.90 -0.43 0.79
N ARG A 202 22.69 -0.67 0.27
CA ARG A 202 21.86 -1.84 0.61
C ARG A 202 21.03 -2.29 -0.59
N VAL A 203 20.72 -3.57 -0.61
CA VAL A 203 19.88 -4.20 -1.63
C VAL A 203 18.73 -4.94 -0.96
N ILE A 204 17.52 -4.77 -1.47
CA ILE A 204 16.32 -5.49 -1.05
C ILE A 204 15.87 -6.37 -2.20
N LEU A 205 15.71 -7.65 -1.94
CA LEU A 205 15.15 -8.61 -2.89
C LEU A 205 13.63 -8.70 -2.70
N ALA A 206 12.88 -8.32 -3.72
CA ALA A 206 11.42 -8.36 -3.76
C ALA A 206 10.93 -9.02 -5.07
N CYS A 207 11.63 -10.10 -5.47
CA CYS A 207 11.47 -10.75 -6.78
C CYS A 207 10.16 -11.53 -6.95
N GLY A 208 9.34 -11.63 -5.90
CA GLY A 208 8.11 -12.42 -5.90
C GLY A 208 8.39 -13.93 -5.86
N ALA A 209 7.34 -14.73 -6.09
CA ALA A 209 7.46 -16.16 -6.29
C ALA A 209 7.62 -16.43 -7.80
N SER A 210 8.76 -16.97 -8.19
CA SER A 210 8.99 -17.54 -9.53
C SER A 210 9.18 -19.04 -9.38
N ASN A 211 8.57 -19.82 -10.26
CA ASN A 211 8.84 -21.25 -10.39
C ASN A 211 10.25 -21.46 -10.97
#